data_ff9f19458b35d11e333016e888a37cdf
#
_entry.id   ff9f19458b35d11e333016e888a37cdf
#
_cell.length_a   1.000
_cell.length_b   1.000
_cell.length_c   1.000
_cell.angle_alpha   90.00
_cell.angle_beta   90.00
_cell.angle_gamma   90.00
#
_symmetry.space_group_name_H-M   'P 1'
#
loop_
_entity.id
_entity.type
_entity.pdbx_description
1 polymer ?
#
loop_
_entity_poly.entity_id
_entity_poly.type
_entity_poly.pdbx_seq_one_letter_code
_entity_poly.pdbx_strand_id
1 'polypeptide(L)'
;VRHSGNSFSFALESAILKKYAVLGLHEAYLNPSVLEFFQKYQCTYSLYEDYLDGRSLLSDLELFMNSLETNQTLGIEIDMDAIANMPSSAQSPSGWRFDEVRTYLRKIASSHQNIPYLHLTEAAPINESDDRIVGKALAYLVIDFSTQYCLKRVR
;
A
#
# COMPACT_ATOMS: atom_id res chain seq x y z
N VAL A 1 -1.09 19.87 13.50
CA VAL A 1 -0.80 18.87 14.55
C VAL A 1 -0.56 17.54 13.86
N ARG A 2 0.52 16.82 14.25
CA ARG A 2 0.82 15.48 13.70
C ARG A 2 -0.12 14.44 14.31
N HIS A 3 -0.64 13.55 13.45
CA HIS A 3 -1.45 12.39 13.83
C HIS A 3 -1.25 11.26 12.79
N SER A 4 -1.73 10.05 13.07
CA SER A 4 -1.54 8.88 12.19
C SER A 4 -1.98 9.11 10.74
N GLY A 5 -3.10 9.79 10.52
CA GLY A 5 -3.65 10.04 9.19
C GLY A 5 -2.92 11.10 8.35
N ASN A 6 -1.84 11.75 8.83
CA ASN A 6 -1.12 12.78 8.06
C ASN A 6 0.41 12.62 8.07
N SER A 7 0.92 11.46 8.41
CA SER A 7 2.36 11.18 8.49
C SER A 7 3.10 11.45 7.16
N PHE A 8 2.52 11.03 6.04
CA PHE A 8 3.11 11.23 4.70
C PHE A 8 3.07 12.69 4.25
N SER A 9 2.07 13.46 4.70
CA SER A 9 2.04 14.91 4.45
C SER A 9 3.27 15.59 5.03
N PHE A 10 3.62 15.28 6.28
CA PHE A 10 4.82 15.83 6.91
C PHE A 10 6.12 15.33 6.26
N ALA A 11 6.15 14.07 5.81
CA ALA A 11 7.31 13.52 5.14
C ALA A 11 7.58 14.21 3.80
N LEU A 12 6.54 14.52 3.02
CA LEU A 12 6.62 15.29 1.77
C LEU A 12 6.99 16.75 2.04
N GLU A 13 6.33 17.40 3.00
CA GLU A 13 6.62 18.80 3.39
C GLU A 13 8.07 18.99 3.85
N SER A 14 8.62 17.99 4.54
CA SER A 14 10.01 17.99 5.03
C SER A 14 11.02 17.50 3.99
N ALA A 15 10.60 17.20 2.76
CA ALA A 15 11.42 16.63 1.68
C ALA A 15 12.15 15.31 2.06
N ILE A 16 11.68 14.61 3.09
CA ILE A 16 12.13 13.25 3.46
C ILE A 16 11.63 12.26 2.41
N LEU A 17 10.37 12.41 2.00
CA LEU A 17 9.74 11.65 0.94
C LEU A 17 9.72 12.48 -0.35
N LYS A 18 10.20 11.92 -1.46
CA LYS A 18 10.27 12.62 -2.75
C LYS A 18 9.10 12.30 -3.68
N LYS A 19 8.59 11.08 -3.62
CA LYS A 19 7.45 10.60 -4.42
C LYS A 19 6.53 9.80 -3.52
N TYR A 20 5.24 9.92 -3.74
CA TYR A 20 4.22 9.20 -2.99
C TYR A 20 3.15 8.68 -3.95
N ALA A 21 2.76 7.43 -3.77
CA ALA A 21 1.67 6.82 -4.50
C ALA A 21 0.64 6.22 -3.55
N VAL A 22 -0.63 6.45 -3.81
CA VAL A 22 -1.77 5.82 -3.14
C VAL A 22 -2.59 5.09 -4.19
N LEU A 23 -2.63 3.77 -4.11
CA LEU A 23 -3.34 2.94 -5.09
C LEU A 23 -4.54 2.27 -4.43
N GLY A 24 -5.71 2.46 -5.02
CA GLY A 24 -6.97 1.92 -4.51
C GLY A 24 -7.60 2.77 -3.40
N LEU A 25 -7.47 4.08 -3.48
CA LEU A 25 -8.17 5.01 -2.60
C LEU A 25 -9.67 4.96 -2.93
N HIS A 26 -10.53 4.72 -1.94
CA HIS A 26 -11.96 4.82 -2.14
C HIS A 26 -12.41 6.26 -2.41
N GLU A 27 -13.24 6.46 -3.42
CA GLU A 27 -13.76 7.78 -3.81
C GLU A 27 -14.44 8.49 -2.64
N ALA A 28 -15.10 7.74 -1.74
CA ALA A 28 -15.76 8.27 -0.55
C ALA A 28 -14.82 9.00 0.42
N TYR A 29 -13.51 8.74 0.37
CA TYR A 29 -12.50 9.42 1.19
C TYR A 29 -11.80 10.56 0.46
N LEU A 30 -12.12 10.77 -0.82
CA LEU A 30 -11.54 11.82 -1.63
C LEU A 30 -12.29 13.14 -1.40
N ASN A 31 -11.66 14.06 -0.73
CA ASN A 31 -12.20 15.41 -0.49
C ASN A 31 -11.29 16.48 -1.14
N PRO A 32 -11.76 17.74 -1.27
CA PRO A 32 -10.99 18.80 -1.92
C PRO A 32 -9.59 19.00 -1.36
N SER A 33 -9.42 18.90 -0.03
CA SER A 33 -8.11 19.09 0.60
C SER A 33 -7.12 17.97 0.24
N VAL A 34 -7.60 16.73 0.08
CA VAL A 34 -6.78 15.59 -0.38
C VAL A 34 -6.35 15.79 -1.83
N LEU A 35 -7.27 16.25 -2.68
CA LEU A 35 -6.96 16.55 -4.09
C LEU A 35 -5.94 17.68 -4.22
N GLU A 36 -6.12 18.78 -3.50
CA GLU A 36 -5.16 19.88 -3.47
C GLU A 36 -3.78 19.41 -3.00
N PHE A 37 -3.73 18.55 -1.98
CA PHE A 37 -2.50 17.96 -1.50
C PHE A 37 -1.82 17.10 -2.57
N PHE A 38 -2.56 16.21 -3.24
CA PHE A 38 -2.03 15.37 -4.30
C PHE A 38 -1.50 16.19 -5.48
N GLN A 39 -2.20 17.25 -5.87
CA GLN A 39 -1.75 18.18 -6.92
C GLN A 39 -0.47 18.92 -6.50
N LYS A 40 -0.45 19.47 -5.28
CA LYS A 40 0.69 20.24 -4.76
C LYS A 40 1.98 19.44 -4.76
N TYR A 41 1.90 18.17 -4.34
CA TYR A 41 3.08 17.30 -4.22
C TYR A 41 3.26 16.32 -5.38
N GLN A 42 2.45 16.46 -6.44
CA GLN A 42 2.48 15.60 -7.62
C GLN A 42 2.40 14.10 -7.24
N CYS A 43 1.54 13.78 -6.28
CA CYS A 43 1.34 12.40 -5.85
C CYS A 43 0.66 11.59 -6.96
N THR A 44 1.07 10.33 -7.10
CA THR A 44 0.35 9.36 -7.93
C THR A 44 -0.79 8.78 -7.11
N TYR A 45 -2.00 8.73 -7.66
CA TYR A 45 -3.11 8.03 -7.02
C TYR A 45 -4.02 7.38 -8.05
N SER A 46 -4.76 6.37 -7.59
CA SER A 46 -5.84 5.74 -8.35
C SER A 46 -6.99 5.42 -7.42
N LEU A 47 -8.20 5.45 -7.94
CA LEU A 47 -9.39 5.15 -7.17
C LEU A 47 -9.67 3.65 -7.19
N TYR A 48 -10.24 3.12 -6.11
CA TYR A 48 -10.64 1.72 -6.04
C TYR A 48 -11.79 1.44 -7.03
N GLU A 49 -12.67 2.41 -7.21
CA GLU A 49 -13.80 2.33 -8.14
C GLU A 49 -13.34 2.16 -9.60
N ASP A 50 -12.23 2.77 -10.02
CA ASP A 50 -11.65 2.54 -11.35
C ASP A 50 -11.34 1.05 -11.58
N TYR A 51 -10.92 0.32 -10.53
CA TYR A 51 -10.62 -1.11 -10.64
C TYR A 51 -11.87 -1.97 -10.69
N LEU A 52 -12.96 -1.55 -10.04
CA LEU A 52 -14.28 -2.17 -10.21
C LEU A 52 -14.76 -2.05 -11.65
N ASP A 53 -14.40 -0.95 -12.33
CA ASP A 53 -14.71 -0.69 -13.75
C ASP A 53 -13.72 -1.34 -14.73
N GLY A 54 -12.77 -2.13 -14.22
CA GLY A 54 -11.88 -2.95 -15.03
C GLY A 54 -10.47 -2.39 -15.25
N ARG A 55 -10.08 -1.29 -14.60
CA ARG A 55 -8.68 -0.83 -14.60
C ARG A 55 -7.77 -1.86 -13.93
N SER A 56 -6.54 -1.95 -14.35
CA SER A 56 -5.56 -2.91 -13.81
C SER A 56 -4.63 -2.23 -12.79
N LEU A 57 -4.68 -2.66 -11.53
CA LEU A 57 -3.73 -2.21 -10.51
C LEU A 57 -2.28 -2.57 -10.88
N LEU A 58 -2.05 -3.71 -11.53
CA LEU A 58 -0.70 -4.07 -12.00
C LEU A 58 -0.16 -3.05 -12.98
N SER A 59 -0.98 -2.53 -13.88
CA SER A 59 -0.56 -1.48 -14.81
C SER A 59 -0.19 -0.19 -14.09
N ASP A 60 -0.95 0.22 -13.08
CA ASP A 60 -0.65 1.42 -12.29
C ASP A 60 0.64 1.23 -11.47
N LEU A 61 0.81 0.06 -10.86
CA LEU A 61 2.06 -0.29 -10.19
C LEU A 61 3.26 -0.25 -11.12
N GLU A 62 3.15 -0.83 -12.32
CA GLU A 62 4.22 -0.81 -13.32
C GLU A 62 4.55 0.62 -13.77
N LEU A 63 3.55 1.45 -14.01
CA LEU A 63 3.75 2.87 -14.33
C LEU A 63 4.47 3.62 -13.22
N PHE A 64 4.06 3.43 -11.98
CA PHE A 64 4.72 4.06 -10.83
C PHE A 64 6.16 3.54 -10.68
N MET A 65 6.36 2.23 -10.71
CA MET A 65 7.68 1.61 -10.59
C MET A 65 8.65 2.07 -11.68
N ASN A 66 8.18 2.21 -12.92
CA ASN A 66 8.96 2.71 -14.05
C ASN A 66 9.30 4.21 -13.93
N SER A 67 8.56 4.96 -13.12
CA SER A 67 8.85 6.36 -12.82
C SER A 67 9.97 6.55 -11.79
N LEU A 68 10.37 5.47 -11.11
CA LEU A 68 11.44 5.49 -10.10
C LEU A 68 12.81 5.36 -10.77
N GLU A 69 13.78 6.11 -10.26
CA GLU A 69 15.17 5.93 -10.65
C GLU A 69 15.72 4.61 -10.05
N THR A 70 16.66 3.98 -10.73
CA THR A 70 17.18 2.65 -10.39
C THR A 70 17.76 2.56 -8.96
N ASN A 71 18.24 3.67 -8.41
CA ASN A 71 18.86 3.76 -7.09
C ASN A 71 17.92 4.34 -6.01
N GLN A 72 16.69 4.68 -6.38
CA GLN A 72 15.73 5.21 -5.39
C GLN A 72 15.31 4.12 -4.40
N THR A 73 15.14 4.55 -3.16
CA THR A 73 14.61 3.72 -2.08
C THR A 73 13.09 3.71 -2.14
N LEU A 74 12.48 2.54 -2.10
CA LEU A 74 11.02 2.35 -2.09
C LEU A 74 10.56 1.83 -0.74
N GLY A 75 9.75 2.59 -0.01
CA GLY A 75 8.98 2.08 1.13
C GLY A 75 7.66 1.48 0.66
N ILE A 76 7.22 0.41 1.30
CA ILE A 76 5.92 -0.22 1.04
C ILE A 76 5.06 -0.10 2.29
N GLU A 77 3.86 0.43 2.10
CA GLU A 77 2.80 0.47 3.09
C GLU A 77 1.64 -0.39 2.60
N ILE A 78 1.14 -1.28 3.45
CA ILE A 78 -0.12 -2.00 3.22
C ILE A 78 -1.05 -1.63 4.36
N ASP A 79 -2.10 -0.93 4.00
CA ASP A 79 -3.19 -0.60 4.88
C ASP A 79 -4.18 -1.76 4.89
N MET A 80 -4.38 -2.37 6.07
CA MET A 80 -5.29 -3.51 6.21
C MET A 80 -6.76 -3.10 6.03
N ASP A 81 -7.09 -1.80 6.15
CA ASP A 81 -8.40 -1.24 5.84
C ASP A 81 -8.74 -1.33 4.34
N ALA A 82 -7.71 -1.41 3.48
CA ALA A 82 -7.89 -1.59 2.04
C ALA A 82 -8.27 -3.03 1.63
N ILE A 83 -8.27 -3.99 2.58
CA ILE A 83 -8.56 -5.39 2.30
C ILE A 83 -9.98 -5.73 2.75
N ALA A 84 -10.81 -6.18 1.82
CA ALA A 84 -12.20 -6.51 2.10
C ALA A 84 -12.34 -7.55 3.23
N ASN A 85 -13.23 -7.27 4.19
CA ASN A 85 -13.54 -8.14 5.33
C ASN A 85 -12.34 -8.50 6.22
N MET A 86 -11.25 -7.73 6.17
CA MET A 86 -10.15 -7.87 7.10
C MET A 86 -10.54 -7.28 8.46
N PRO A 87 -10.21 -7.94 9.59
CA PRO A 87 -10.35 -7.36 10.91
C PRO A 87 -9.36 -6.19 11.07
N SER A 88 -9.82 -5.01 10.73
CA SER A 88 -9.07 -3.76 10.66
C SER A 88 -9.85 -2.63 11.29
N SER A 89 -9.28 -1.44 11.41
CA SER A 89 -9.92 -0.32 12.08
C SER A 89 -11.20 0.16 11.36
N ALA A 90 -11.24 0.13 10.03
CA ALA A 90 -12.41 0.51 9.23
C ALA A 90 -13.46 -0.60 9.09
N GLN A 91 -13.08 -1.87 9.27
CA GLN A 91 -13.97 -3.02 9.08
C GLN A 91 -14.73 -2.98 7.74
N SER A 92 -14.03 -2.59 6.67
CA SER A 92 -14.66 -2.38 5.35
C SER A 92 -15.08 -3.72 4.69
N PRO A 93 -16.33 -3.82 4.21
CA PRO A 93 -16.75 -4.98 3.40
C PRO A 93 -16.26 -4.90 1.96
N SER A 94 -15.77 -3.74 1.53
CA SER A 94 -15.29 -3.46 0.17
C SER A 94 -13.81 -3.14 0.19
N GLY A 95 -13.08 -3.65 -0.78
CA GLY A 95 -11.63 -3.48 -0.89
C GLY A 95 -11.00 -4.62 -1.69
N TRP A 96 -9.69 -4.64 -1.72
CA TRP A 96 -8.91 -5.69 -2.39
C TRP A 96 -9.16 -7.06 -1.76
N ARG A 97 -9.17 -8.09 -2.60
CA ARG A 97 -9.06 -9.46 -2.08
C ARG A 97 -7.65 -9.67 -1.52
N PHE A 98 -7.56 -10.38 -0.41
CA PHE A 98 -6.27 -10.64 0.24
C PHE A 98 -5.22 -11.25 -0.71
N ASP A 99 -5.64 -12.20 -1.56
CA ASP A 99 -4.72 -12.83 -2.53
C ASP A 99 -4.24 -11.88 -3.63
N GLU A 100 -5.02 -10.85 -3.97
CA GLU A 100 -4.58 -9.80 -4.89
C GLU A 100 -3.48 -8.96 -4.25
N VAL A 101 -3.66 -8.54 -3.00
CA VAL A 101 -2.64 -7.78 -2.24
C VAL A 101 -1.34 -8.59 -2.14
N ARG A 102 -1.42 -9.89 -1.86
CA ARG A 102 -0.26 -10.78 -1.89
C ARG A 102 0.44 -10.80 -3.25
N THR A 103 -0.34 -10.90 -4.32
CA THR A 103 0.19 -10.89 -5.70
C THR A 103 0.94 -9.61 -6.00
N TYR A 104 0.37 -8.46 -5.64
CA TYR A 104 0.97 -7.15 -5.86
C TYR A 104 2.25 -6.97 -5.02
N LEU A 105 2.20 -7.34 -3.75
CA LEU A 105 3.37 -7.30 -2.87
C LEU A 105 4.53 -8.14 -3.42
N ARG A 106 4.25 -9.36 -3.86
CA ARG A 106 5.24 -10.26 -4.49
C ARG A 106 5.84 -9.65 -5.74
N LYS A 107 5.02 -9.01 -6.59
CA LYS A 107 5.46 -8.32 -7.79
C LYS A 107 6.42 -7.17 -7.46
N ILE A 108 6.06 -6.30 -6.53
CA ILE A 108 6.89 -5.18 -6.08
C ILE A 108 8.21 -5.70 -5.48
N ALA A 109 8.14 -6.65 -4.56
CA ALA A 109 9.31 -7.21 -3.90
C ALA A 109 10.30 -7.85 -4.87
N SER A 110 9.80 -8.46 -5.96
CA SER A 110 10.65 -9.06 -6.99
C SER A 110 11.20 -8.06 -8.01
N SER A 111 10.60 -6.90 -8.18
CA SER A 111 10.95 -5.93 -9.23
C SER A 111 11.90 -4.83 -8.76
N HIS A 112 11.83 -4.38 -7.49
CA HIS A 112 12.64 -3.28 -6.98
C HIS A 112 13.78 -3.76 -6.07
N GLN A 113 14.98 -3.14 -6.20
CA GLN A 113 16.19 -3.63 -5.51
C GLN A 113 16.39 -3.05 -4.11
N ASN A 114 15.87 -1.86 -3.85
CA ASN A 114 16.12 -1.13 -2.61
C ASN A 114 14.81 -0.85 -1.86
N ILE A 115 14.30 -1.87 -1.14
CA ILE A 115 13.11 -1.78 -0.30
C ILE A 115 13.55 -1.95 1.15
N PRO A 116 13.76 -0.87 1.91
CA PRO A 116 14.26 -0.94 3.28
C PRO A 116 13.20 -1.36 4.30
N TYR A 117 11.90 -1.18 4.01
CA TYR A 117 10.83 -1.56 4.91
C TYR A 117 9.55 -1.97 4.19
N LEU A 118 8.82 -2.84 4.86
CA LEU A 118 7.41 -3.13 4.64
C LEU A 118 6.67 -2.74 5.92
N HIS A 119 5.70 -1.84 5.82
CA HIS A 119 4.84 -1.43 6.93
C HIS A 119 3.44 -1.99 6.71
N LEU A 120 2.88 -2.64 7.73
CA LEU A 120 1.55 -3.22 7.74
C LEU A 120 0.75 -2.49 8.83
N THR A 121 -0.31 -1.77 8.43
CA THR A 121 -1.03 -0.85 9.33
C THR A 121 -2.50 -1.23 9.48
N GLU A 122 -3.18 -0.60 10.42
CA GLU A 122 -4.64 -0.62 10.65
C GLU A 122 -5.25 -2.00 10.97
N ALA A 123 -4.44 -3.03 11.20
CA ALA A 123 -4.96 -4.29 11.73
C ALA A 123 -5.52 -4.08 13.14
N ALA A 124 -6.78 -4.41 13.36
CA ALA A 124 -7.49 -4.17 14.63
C ALA A 124 -8.39 -5.36 15.02
N PRO A 125 -7.80 -6.51 15.37
CA PRO A 125 -8.57 -7.65 15.82
C PRO A 125 -9.28 -7.38 17.14
N ILE A 126 -10.51 -7.84 17.30
CA ILE A 126 -11.34 -7.61 18.50
C ILE A 126 -11.67 -8.89 19.27
N ASN A 127 -11.30 -10.04 18.76
CA ASN A 127 -11.52 -11.34 19.38
C ASN A 127 -10.50 -12.38 18.90
N GLU A 128 -10.45 -13.56 19.52
CA GLU A 128 -9.50 -14.63 19.16
C GLU A 128 -9.59 -15.13 17.71
N SER A 129 -10.77 -15.05 17.10
CA SER A 129 -10.93 -15.44 15.70
C SER A 129 -10.24 -14.44 14.80
N ASP A 130 -10.43 -13.16 15.08
CA ASP A 130 -9.79 -12.05 14.36
C ASP A 130 -8.28 -12.08 14.55
N ASP A 131 -7.80 -12.34 15.78
CA ASP A 131 -6.37 -12.52 16.06
C ASP A 131 -5.73 -13.58 15.18
N ARG A 132 -6.42 -14.72 15.02
CA ARG A 132 -5.93 -15.81 14.16
C ARG A 132 -5.93 -15.43 12.68
N ILE A 133 -6.96 -14.73 12.21
CA ILE A 133 -7.06 -14.27 10.81
C ILE A 133 -5.96 -13.26 10.53
N VAL A 134 -5.88 -12.20 11.34
CA VAL A 134 -4.89 -11.13 11.20
C VAL A 134 -3.47 -11.69 11.31
N GLY A 135 -3.19 -12.51 12.33
CA GLY A 135 -1.87 -13.08 12.52
C GLY A 135 -1.41 -13.92 11.33
N LYS A 136 -2.32 -14.73 10.72
CA LYS A 136 -2.00 -15.46 9.49
C LYS A 136 -1.81 -14.54 8.29
N ALA A 137 -2.66 -13.52 8.14
CA ALA A 137 -2.56 -12.57 7.05
C ALA A 137 -1.22 -11.82 7.08
N LEU A 138 -0.84 -11.28 8.24
CA LEU A 138 0.44 -10.61 8.43
C LEU A 138 1.61 -11.57 8.16
N ALA A 139 1.55 -12.81 8.64
CA ALA A 139 2.58 -13.82 8.38
C ALA A 139 2.74 -14.11 6.89
N TYR A 140 1.64 -14.26 6.14
CA TYR A 140 1.71 -14.44 4.68
C TYR A 140 2.34 -13.26 3.96
N LEU A 141 1.97 -12.03 4.33
CA LEU A 141 2.54 -10.83 3.71
C LEU A 141 4.06 -10.73 3.98
N VAL A 142 4.49 -10.97 5.21
CA VAL A 142 5.92 -10.97 5.57
C VAL A 142 6.69 -12.06 4.82
N ILE A 143 6.14 -13.28 4.74
CA ILE A 143 6.76 -14.39 4.02
C ILE A 143 6.83 -14.10 2.52
N ASP A 144 5.75 -13.62 1.91
CA ASP A 144 5.71 -13.28 0.49
C ASP A 144 6.75 -12.21 0.15
N PHE A 145 6.79 -11.13 0.95
CA PHE A 145 7.78 -10.08 0.79
C PHE A 145 9.21 -10.62 0.92
N SER A 146 9.52 -11.27 2.04
CA SER A 146 10.86 -11.73 2.34
C SER A 146 11.36 -12.75 1.32
N THR A 147 10.51 -13.69 0.92
CA THR A 147 10.85 -14.72 -0.06
C THR A 147 11.17 -14.09 -1.42
N GLN A 148 10.33 -13.19 -1.92
CA GLN A 148 10.55 -12.58 -3.25
C GLN A 148 11.75 -11.61 -3.21
N TYR A 149 11.90 -10.84 -2.16
CA TYR A 149 12.99 -9.88 -2.01
C TYR A 149 14.35 -10.58 -1.86
N CYS A 150 14.42 -11.69 -1.11
CA CYS A 150 15.65 -12.46 -0.92
C CYS A 150 16.01 -13.28 -2.16
N LEU A 151 15.05 -13.95 -2.81
CA LEU A 151 15.31 -14.76 -4.01
C LEU A 151 15.95 -13.96 -5.15
N LYS A 152 15.64 -12.66 -5.23
CA LYS A 152 16.23 -11.77 -6.23
C LYS A 152 17.71 -11.49 -5.98
N ARG A 153 18.17 -11.49 -4.73
CA ARG A 153 19.57 -11.20 -4.36
C ARG A 153 20.51 -12.38 -4.57
N VAL A 154 19.96 -13.56 -4.82
CA VAL A 154 20.72 -14.81 -5.02
C VAL A 154 20.87 -15.16 -6.52
N ARG A 155 20.12 -14.49 -7.39
CA ARG A 155 20.21 -14.61 -8.85
C ARG A 155 20.97 -13.43 -9.44
#